data_ccd573d9a6f3e4bef85e55939ffdddbd
#
_entry.id   ccd573d9a6f3e4bef85e55939ffdddbd
#
_cell.length_a   1.000
_cell.length_b   1.000
_cell.length_c   1.000
_cell.angle_alpha   90.00
_cell.angle_beta   90.00
_cell.angle_gamma   90.00
#
_symmetry.space_group_name_H-M   'P 1'
#
loop_
_entity.id
_entity.type
_entity.pdbx_description
1 polymer ?
#
loop_
_entity_poly.entity_id
_entity_poly.type
_entity_poly.pdbx_seq_one_letter_code
_entity_poly.pdbx_strand_id
1 'polypeptide(L)'
;MADVPPTLTLELPKKSDLSNTFKPWNEVRLPIDILLLTVKDCEFLACYTYLINSFKSYHVNLGYVYFGNMGKSGDVPLKVALMTCSEGSSAPHGSLVTVKNAVVELRPKAVFYVGNCVGLNPEVTKLQLGDVVVSSKLTTESLKTPVGRGILHLVRHADHGWIPPLKRPEDCKVQVCCDGDILSGINPVSAKQQNMSHITQATAFAFGGEGKIFIPC
;
A
#
# COMPACT_ATOMS: atom_id res chain seq x y z
N MET A 1 14.61 -12.06 -22.16
CA MET A 1 13.18 -12.44 -22.25
C MET A 1 12.43 -11.31 -21.60
N ALA A 2 11.35 -10.81 -22.23
CA ALA A 2 10.49 -9.83 -21.55
C ALA A 2 9.84 -10.56 -20.36
N ASP A 3 10.04 -10.05 -19.17
CA ASP A 3 9.44 -10.62 -17.96
C ASP A 3 7.92 -10.46 -18.08
N VAL A 4 7.25 -11.58 -18.29
CA VAL A 4 5.79 -11.61 -18.32
C VAL A 4 5.31 -11.58 -16.86
N PRO A 5 4.42 -10.62 -16.51
CA PRO A 5 3.95 -10.55 -15.14
C PRO A 5 3.22 -11.84 -14.74
N PRO A 6 3.37 -12.28 -13.48
CA PRO A 6 2.71 -13.47 -13.00
C PRO A 6 1.18 -13.31 -13.03
N THR A 7 0.49 -14.39 -13.39
CA THR A 7 -0.97 -14.38 -13.44
C THR A 7 -1.56 -14.68 -12.05
N LEU A 8 -2.43 -13.81 -11.56
CA LEU A 8 -3.10 -13.97 -10.27
C LEU A 8 -4.22 -15.02 -10.33
N THR A 9 -4.49 -15.67 -9.21
CA THR A 9 -5.66 -16.55 -9.02
C THR A 9 -6.96 -15.77 -8.95
N LEU A 10 -6.89 -14.52 -8.50
CA LEU A 10 -8.02 -13.62 -8.36
C LEU A 10 -8.12 -12.70 -9.58
N GLU A 11 -9.33 -12.54 -10.09
CA GLU A 11 -9.64 -11.48 -11.05
C GLU A 11 -9.99 -10.21 -10.26
N LEU A 12 -9.39 -9.09 -10.66
CA LEU A 12 -9.76 -7.81 -10.07
C LEU A 12 -11.19 -7.45 -10.46
N PRO A 13 -12.02 -6.98 -9.52
CA PRO A 13 -13.35 -6.50 -9.82
C PRO A 13 -13.27 -5.28 -10.73
N LYS A 14 -14.34 -5.02 -11.48
CA LYS A 14 -14.49 -3.76 -12.20
C LYS A 14 -15.05 -2.69 -11.26
N LYS A 15 -14.91 -1.41 -11.61
CA LYS A 15 -15.54 -0.32 -10.85
C LYS A 15 -17.06 -0.46 -10.76
N SER A 16 -17.69 -1.08 -11.75
CA SER A 16 -19.13 -1.41 -11.75
C SER A 16 -19.53 -2.41 -10.65
N ASP A 17 -18.58 -3.22 -10.19
CA ASP A 17 -18.84 -4.31 -9.26
C ASP A 17 -18.67 -3.86 -7.78
N LEU A 18 -18.25 -2.60 -7.60
CA LEU A 18 -18.14 -2.01 -6.27
C LEU A 18 -19.51 -1.91 -5.61
N SER A 19 -19.56 -2.18 -4.33
CA SER A 19 -20.80 -2.14 -3.55
C SER A 19 -21.52 -0.80 -3.70
N ASN A 20 -22.79 -0.87 -4.06
CA ASN A 20 -23.70 0.28 -4.06
C ASN A 20 -24.35 0.52 -2.69
N THR A 21 -24.09 -0.36 -1.72
CA THR A 21 -24.60 -0.19 -0.35
C THR A 21 -24.01 1.06 0.25
N PHE A 22 -24.88 2.02 0.55
CA PHE A 22 -24.52 3.28 1.19
C PHE A 22 -25.00 3.27 2.64
N LYS A 23 -24.13 3.74 3.55
CA LYS A 23 -24.52 4.01 4.94
C LYS A 23 -24.23 5.47 5.28
N PRO A 24 -25.14 6.15 5.98
CA PRO A 24 -24.87 7.47 6.53
C PRO A 24 -23.65 7.45 7.44
N TRP A 25 -22.89 8.55 7.48
CA TRP A 25 -21.65 8.60 8.26
C TRP A 25 -21.83 8.31 9.75
N ASN A 26 -22.93 8.73 10.33
CA ASN A 26 -23.27 8.47 11.74
C ASN A 26 -23.53 7.00 12.07
N GLU A 27 -23.74 6.15 11.06
CA GLU A 27 -23.88 4.70 11.22
C GLU A 27 -22.53 3.95 11.09
N VAL A 28 -21.47 4.66 10.72
CA VAL A 28 -20.13 4.06 10.62
C VAL A 28 -19.56 3.81 12.00
N ARG A 29 -19.20 2.57 12.28
CA ARG A 29 -18.64 2.17 13.58
C ARG A 29 -17.16 2.52 13.67
N LEU A 30 -16.84 3.65 14.27
CA LEU A 30 -15.48 4.11 14.57
C LEU A 30 -15.04 3.70 15.99
N PRO A 31 -13.74 3.62 16.28
CA PRO A 31 -12.60 3.71 15.37
C PRO A 31 -12.47 2.50 14.46
N ILE A 32 -11.73 2.67 13.35
CA ILE A 32 -11.33 1.56 12.48
C ILE A 32 -9.99 0.97 12.93
N ASP A 33 -9.66 -0.25 12.45
CA ASP A 33 -8.38 -0.86 12.75
C ASP A 33 -7.33 -0.46 11.72
N ILE A 34 -7.67 -0.53 10.43
CA ILE A 34 -6.73 -0.29 9.34
C ILE A 34 -7.33 0.71 8.34
N LEU A 35 -6.54 1.71 7.98
CA LEU A 35 -6.78 2.56 6.82
C LEU A 35 -5.85 2.14 5.68
N LEU A 36 -6.44 1.76 4.55
CA LEU A 36 -5.73 1.52 3.29
C LEU A 36 -5.87 2.73 2.38
N LEU A 37 -4.74 3.25 1.90
CA LEU A 37 -4.67 4.37 0.98
C LEU A 37 -4.04 3.93 -0.33
N THR A 38 -4.67 4.30 -1.42
CA THR A 38 -4.23 3.99 -2.78
C THR A 38 -4.25 5.24 -3.64
N VAL A 39 -3.61 5.20 -4.80
CA VAL A 39 -3.65 6.31 -5.77
C VAL A 39 -4.27 5.85 -7.08
N LYS A 40 -3.93 4.66 -7.54
CA LYS A 40 -4.41 4.11 -8.80
C LYS A 40 -5.61 3.20 -8.62
N ASP A 41 -6.45 3.14 -9.65
CA ASP A 41 -7.64 2.28 -9.64
C ASP A 41 -7.31 0.80 -9.44
N CYS A 42 -6.24 0.29 -10.06
CA CYS A 42 -5.83 -1.11 -9.89
C CYS A 42 -5.45 -1.42 -8.45
N GLU A 43 -4.75 -0.52 -7.76
CA GLU A 43 -4.39 -0.63 -6.36
C GLU A 43 -5.65 -0.66 -5.47
N PHE A 44 -6.58 0.24 -5.76
CA PHE A 44 -7.85 0.31 -5.06
C PHE A 44 -8.67 -0.97 -5.24
N LEU A 45 -8.83 -1.44 -6.46
CA LEU A 45 -9.59 -2.64 -6.78
C LEU A 45 -8.95 -3.90 -6.18
N ALA A 46 -7.61 -3.97 -6.17
CA ALA A 46 -6.89 -5.04 -5.52
C ALA A 46 -7.19 -5.08 -4.00
N CYS A 47 -7.13 -3.95 -3.31
CA CYS A 47 -7.50 -3.86 -1.90
C CYS A 47 -8.97 -4.20 -1.67
N TYR A 48 -9.85 -3.67 -2.53
CA TYR A 48 -11.29 -3.87 -2.43
C TYR A 48 -11.70 -5.34 -2.52
N THR A 49 -10.98 -6.15 -3.32
CA THR A 49 -11.22 -7.59 -3.47
C THR A 49 -11.24 -8.34 -2.14
N TYR A 50 -10.47 -7.85 -1.16
CA TYR A 50 -10.38 -8.48 0.16
C TYR A 50 -11.36 -7.91 1.21
N LEU A 51 -12.17 -6.90 0.85
CA LEU A 51 -13.16 -6.34 1.75
C LEU A 51 -14.43 -7.21 1.80
N ILE A 52 -14.72 -7.75 2.96
CA ILE A 52 -15.93 -8.52 3.24
C ILE A 52 -17.00 -7.59 3.79
N ASN A 53 -18.27 -7.76 3.37
CA ASN A 53 -19.41 -6.94 3.77
C ASN A 53 -19.19 -5.44 3.48
N SER A 54 -18.67 -5.13 2.32
CA SER A 54 -18.29 -3.78 1.93
C SER A 54 -19.51 -2.86 1.76
N PHE A 55 -19.34 -1.62 2.20
CA PHE A 55 -20.27 -0.51 1.97
C PHE A 55 -19.49 0.78 1.79
N LYS A 56 -20.15 1.81 1.25
CA LYS A 56 -19.55 3.14 1.13
C LYS A 56 -20.28 4.15 2.01
N SER A 57 -19.55 5.16 2.45
CA SER A 57 -20.08 6.33 3.15
C SER A 57 -19.40 7.58 2.63
N TYR A 58 -20.00 8.73 2.86
CA TYR A 58 -19.47 10.02 2.46
C TYR A 58 -19.22 10.90 3.67
N HIS A 59 -18.04 11.53 3.69
CA HIS A 59 -17.70 12.56 4.69
C HIS A 59 -17.13 13.80 3.98
N VAL A 60 -17.52 14.99 4.44
CA VAL A 60 -17.17 16.26 3.78
C VAL A 60 -15.66 16.46 3.63
N ASN A 61 -14.86 16.03 4.61
CA ASN A 61 -13.40 16.18 4.61
C ASN A 61 -12.66 15.04 3.92
N LEU A 62 -13.32 13.91 3.64
CA LEU A 62 -12.70 12.69 3.12
C LEU A 62 -13.21 12.28 1.73
N GLY A 63 -14.39 12.77 1.36
CA GLY A 63 -15.09 12.25 0.19
C GLY A 63 -15.69 10.87 0.45
N TYR A 64 -15.72 10.02 -0.56
CA TYR A 64 -16.19 8.65 -0.42
C TYR A 64 -15.14 7.76 0.22
N VAL A 65 -15.56 7.03 1.26
CA VAL A 65 -14.77 6.02 1.96
C VAL A 65 -15.48 4.68 1.82
N TYR A 66 -14.75 3.65 1.43
CA TYR A 66 -15.24 2.29 1.42
C TYR A 66 -14.84 1.59 2.71
N PHE A 67 -15.79 0.95 3.35
CA PHE A 67 -15.62 0.22 4.60
C PHE A 67 -15.88 -1.25 4.38
N GLY A 68 -15.24 -2.07 5.16
CA GLY A 68 -15.47 -3.51 5.18
C GLY A 68 -14.66 -4.17 6.28
N ASN A 69 -14.66 -5.48 6.26
CA ASN A 69 -13.85 -6.28 7.18
C ASN A 69 -12.78 -7.04 6.40
N MET A 70 -11.62 -7.25 7.01
CA MET A 70 -10.59 -8.18 6.53
C MET A 70 -10.24 -9.18 7.63
N GLY A 71 -9.86 -10.39 7.25
CA GLY A 71 -9.47 -11.47 8.16
C GLY A 71 -9.88 -12.83 7.62
N LYS A 72 -9.34 -13.89 8.21
CA LYS A 72 -9.74 -15.27 7.89
C LYS A 72 -11.04 -15.62 8.60
N SER A 73 -11.77 -16.59 8.05
CA SER A 73 -12.95 -17.13 8.70
C SER A 73 -12.56 -17.76 10.05
N GLY A 74 -13.25 -17.32 11.13
CA GLY A 74 -12.96 -17.75 12.50
C GLY A 74 -12.14 -16.76 13.34
N ASP A 75 -11.45 -15.81 12.73
CA ASP A 75 -10.75 -14.75 13.43
C ASP A 75 -11.66 -13.56 13.73
N VAL A 76 -11.24 -12.71 14.68
CA VAL A 76 -11.89 -11.41 14.89
C VAL A 76 -11.63 -10.53 13.67
N PRO A 77 -12.67 -10.16 12.91
CA PRO A 77 -12.47 -9.40 11.68
C PRO A 77 -11.95 -7.99 11.97
N LEU A 78 -10.92 -7.57 11.24
CA LEU A 78 -10.40 -6.20 11.30
C LEU A 78 -11.33 -5.26 10.55
N LYS A 79 -11.69 -4.15 11.16
CA LYS A 79 -12.44 -3.06 10.51
C LYS A 79 -11.49 -2.25 9.63
N VAL A 80 -11.77 -2.22 8.35
CA VAL A 80 -10.92 -1.59 7.34
C VAL A 80 -11.67 -0.47 6.64
N ALA A 81 -10.99 0.67 6.47
CA ALA A 81 -11.41 1.72 5.55
C ALA A 81 -10.44 1.76 4.37
N LEU A 82 -10.96 1.93 3.17
CA LEU A 82 -10.23 2.03 1.91
C LEU A 82 -10.57 3.35 1.23
N MET A 83 -9.54 4.11 0.88
CA MET A 83 -9.67 5.41 0.23
C MET A 83 -8.66 5.56 -0.90
N THR A 84 -9.02 6.40 -1.87
CA THR A 84 -8.10 6.87 -2.90
C THR A 84 -7.67 8.29 -2.59
N CYS A 85 -6.38 8.60 -2.73
CA CYS A 85 -5.84 9.95 -2.70
C CYS A 85 -5.31 10.35 -4.08
N SER A 86 -5.20 11.65 -4.32
CA SER A 86 -4.58 12.17 -5.54
C SER A 86 -3.08 11.88 -5.55
N GLU A 87 -2.52 11.79 -6.74
CA GLU A 87 -1.06 11.75 -6.92
C GLU A 87 -0.47 13.09 -6.45
N GLY A 88 0.59 13.03 -5.67
CA GLY A 88 1.22 14.22 -5.11
C GLY A 88 0.94 14.42 -3.62
N SER A 89 2.02 14.44 -2.78
CA SER A 89 1.85 14.61 -1.33
C SER A 89 1.19 15.94 -0.98
N SER A 90 1.56 16.99 -1.72
CA SER A 90 1.10 18.37 -1.51
C SER A 90 -0.02 18.80 -2.45
N ALA A 91 -0.46 17.93 -3.36
CA ALA A 91 -1.58 18.22 -4.26
C ALA A 91 -2.91 18.34 -3.48
N PRO A 92 -3.90 19.02 -4.04
CA PRO A 92 -5.27 18.96 -3.51
C PRO A 92 -5.73 17.50 -3.42
N HIS A 93 -6.20 17.06 -2.25
CA HIS A 93 -6.48 15.66 -1.94
C HIS A 93 -5.28 14.70 -2.06
N GLY A 94 -4.07 15.23 -2.05
CA GLY A 94 -2.84 14.45 -2.00
C GLY A 94 -2.70 13.67 -0.68
N SER A 95 -1.72 12.77 -0.64
CA SER A 95 -1.58 11.82 0.45
C SER A 95 -1.45 12.48 1.82
N LEU A 96 -0.73 13.61 1.94
CA LEU A 96 -0.53 14.29 3.22
C LEU A 96 -1.85 14.83 3.82
N VAL A 97 -2.64 15.53 2.99
CA VAL A 97 -3.92 16.13 3.44
C VAL A 97 -4.93 15.02 3.72
N THR A 98 -5.00 14.02 2.84
CA THR A 98 -5.90 12.88 2.99
C THR A 98 -5.62 12.11 4.29
N VAL A 99 -4.35 11.79 4.58
CA VAL A 99 -3.96 11.11 5.82
C VAL A 99 -4.30 11.94 7.04
N LYS A 100 -3.94 13.22 7.04
CA LYS A 100 -4.24 14.11 8.17
C LYS A 100 -5.73 14.10 8.51
N ASN A 101 -6.58 14.29 7.52
CA ASN A 101 -8.02 14.30 7.72
C ASN A 101 -8.53 12.90 8.12
N ALA A 102 -8.07 11.85 7.46
CA ALA A 102 -8.51 10.49 7.73
C ALA A 102 -8.13 10.01 9.14
N VAL A 103 -6.94 10.37 9.64
CA VAL A 103 -6.52 10.03 11.01
C VAL A 103 -7.43 10.68 12.05
N VAL A 104 -7.84 11.93 11.83
CA VAL A 104 -8.75 12.65 12.73
C VAL A 104 -10.15 12.03 12.73
N GLU A 105 -10.69 11.77 11.54
CA GLU A 105 -12.08 11.34 11.39
C GLU A 105 -12.28 9.83 11.63
N LEU A 106 -11.36 9.00 11.14
CA LEU A 106 -11.48 7.54 11.20
C LEU A 106 -10.78 6.92 12.42
N ARG A 107 -9.79 7.61 12.97
CA ARG A 107 -8.97 7.17 14.11
C ARG A 107 -8.41 5.76 13.92
N PRO A 108 -7.69 5.50 12.80
CA PRO A 108 -7.16 4.19 12.51
C PRO A 108 -6.04 3.81 13.49
N LYS A 109 -5.91 2.51 13.80
CA LYS A 109 -4.76 1.98 14.57
C LYS A 109 -3.50 1.90 13.70
N ALA A 110 -3.70 1.65 12.40
CA ALA A 110 -2.62 1.60 11.41
C ALA A 110 -3.06 2.20 10.08
N VAL A 111 -2.11 2.80 9.37
CA VAL A 111 -2.30 3.35 8.03
C VAL A 111 -1.32 2.67 7.09
N PHE A 112 -1.82 2.10 6.01
CA PHE A 112 -1.00 1.49 4.96
C PHE A 112 -1.25 2.18 3.63
N TYR A 113 -0.17 2.56 2.97
CA TYR A 113 -0.20 2.96 1.58
C TYR A 113 0.05 1.72 0.70
N VAL A 114 -0.83 1.49 -0.24
CA VAL A 114 -0.74 0.37 -1.17
C VAL A 114 -0.52 0.90 -2.57
N GLY A 115 0.50 0.40 -3.24
CA GLY A 115 0.84 0.86 -4.57
C GLY A 115 1.93 0.04 -5.24
N ASN A 116 2.33 0.42 -6.42
CA ASN A 116 3.45 -0.18 -7.15
C ASN A 116 4.74 0.60 -6.94
N CYS A 117 5.88 -0.07 -7.01
CA CYS A 117 7.20 0.52 -6.87
C CYS A 117 8.16 0.01 -7.94
N VAL A 118 9.29 0.70 -8.07
CA VAL A 118 10.38 0.31 -8.98
C VAL A 118 11.66 0.19 -8.18
N GLY A 119 12.37 -0.91 -8.35
CA GLY A 119 13.70 -1.10 -7.75
C GLY A 119 14.73 -0.14 -8.36
N LEU A 120 15.53 0.49 -7.49
CA LEU A 120 16.53 1.47 -7.92
C LEU A 120 17.74 0.85 -8.61
N ASN A 121 18.17 -0.27 -8.09
CA ASN A 121 19.35 -0.95 -8.58
C ASN A 121 19.05 -2.45 -8.72
N PRO A 122 18.71 -2.90 -9.94
CA PRO A 122 18.38 -4.32 -10.19
C PRO A 122 19.52 -5.28 -9.84
N GLU A 123 20.78 -4.83 -9.96
CA GLU A 123 21.94 -5.67 -9.66
C GLU A 123 22.12 -5.90 -8.15
N VAL A 124 21.74 -4.92 -7.34
CA VAL A 124 21.88 -4.99 -5.88
C VAL A 124 20.62 -5.57 -5.24
N THR A 125 19.44 -5.15 -5.69
CA THR A 125 18.17 -5.50 -5.04
C THR A 125 17.66 -6.88 -5.43
N LYS A 126 18.06 -7.42 -6.58
CA LYS A 126 17.55 -8.69 -7.14
C LYS A 126 16.02 -8.81 -7.14
N LEU A 127 15.31 -7.68 -7.07
CA LEU A 127 13.85 -7.66 -7.12
C LEU A 127 13.36 -8.05 -8.50
N GLN A 128 12.37 -8.92 -8.52
CA GLN A 128 11.71 -9.39 -9.74
C GLN A 128 10.30 -8.82 -9.83
N LEU A 129 9.73 -8.87 -11.01
CA LEU A 129 8.34 -8.47 -11.23
C LEU A 129 7.41 -9.39 -10.43
N GLY A 130 6.57 -8.79 -9.60
CA GLY A 130 5.67 -9.51 -8.70
C GLY A 130 6.16 -9.58 -7.25
N ASP A 131 7.42 -9.24 -6.96
CA ASP A 131 7.90 -9.17 -5.58
C ASP A 131 7.17 -8.09 -4.78
N VAL A 132 6.98 -8.38 -3.49
CA VAL A 132 6.33 -7.48 -2.54
C VAL A 132 7.38 -6.81 -1.67
N VAL A 133 7.34 -5.49 -1.60
CA VAL A 133 8.19 -4.73 -0.67
C VAL A 133 7.33 -4.12 0.43
N VAL A 134 7.55 -4.55 1.66
CA VAL A 134 6.95 -3.95 2.85
C VAL A 134 7.98 -3.04 3.48
N SER A 135 7.71 -1.73 3.46
CA SER A 135 8.68 -0.76 3.94
C SER A 135 8.73 -0.69 5.45
N SER A 136 9.93 -0.79 5.99
CA SER A 136 10.23 -0.51 7.39
C SER A 136 10.64 0.94 7.64
N LYS A 137 10.89 1.71 6.57
CA LYS A 137 11.43 3.05 6.66
C LYS A 137 11.13 3.86 5.40
N LEU A 138 10.73 5.10 5.60
CA LEU A 138 10.58 6.10 4.56
C LEU A 138 11.78 7.03 4.56
N THR A 139 12.44 7.18 3.43
CA THR A 139 13.55 8.10 3.25
C THR A 139 13.15 9.19 2.24
N THR A 140 13.29 10.43 2.65
CA THR A 140 13.18 11.61 1.79
C THR A 140 14.56 12.26 1.64
N GLU A 141 14.68 13.29 0.83
CA GLU A 141 15.97 14.03 0.67
C GLU A 141 16.54 14.52 2.00
N SER A 142 15.68 14.90 2.94
CA SER A 142 16.07 15.53 4.20
C SER A 142 15.85 14.70 5.44
N LEU A 143 15.08 13.61 5.37
CA LEU A 143 14.62 12.89 6.54
C LEU A 143 14.53 11.37 6.32
N LYS A 144 14.90 10.62 7.34
CA LYS A 144 14.67 9.17 7.43
C LYS A 144 13.67 8.91 8.56
N THR A 145 12.49 8.45 8.20
CA THR A 145 11.41 8.19 9.14
C THR A 145 11.17 6.68 9.26
N PRO A 146 11.49 6.05 10.39
CA PRO A 146 11.18 4.66 10.61
C PRO A 146 9.69 4.47 10.89
N VAL A 147 9.19 3.28 10.59
CA VAL A 147 7.85 2.85 11.00
C VAL A 147 7.76 2.78 12.52
N GLY A 148 6.62 3.13 13.08
CA GLY A 148 6.39 3.02 14.53
C GLY A 148 6.64 1.61 15.06
N ARG A 149 7.15 1.49 16.30
CA ARG A 149 7.60 0.21 16.88
C ARG A 149 6.56 -0.90 16.81
N GLY A 150 5.29 -0.59 17.07
CA GLY A 150 4.20 -1.58 17.03
C GLY A 150 3.97 -2.15 15.63
N ILE A 151 4.08 -1.32 14.60
CA ILE A 151 3.94 -1.73 13.20
C ILE A 151 5.20 -2.45 12.72
N LEU A 152 6.38 -2.08 13.19
CA LEU A 152 7.63 -2.70 12.78
C LEU A 152 7.67 -4.21 13.06
N HIS A 153 7.07 -4.66 14.15
CA HIS A 153 6.96 -6.10 14.45
C HIS A 153 6.08 -6.82 13.42
N LEU A 154 4.97 -6.20 13.01
CA LEU A 154 4.09 -6.75 11.97
C LEU A 154 4.80 -6.78 10.62
N VAL A 155 5.51 -5.73 10.26
CA VAL A 155 6.27 -5.64 9.01
C VAL A 155 7.31 -6.75 8.91
N ARG A 156 8.10 -6.98 9.97
CA ARG A 156 9.16 -8.01 9.99
C ARG A 156 8.65 -9.44 9.83
N HIS A 157 7.38 -9.67 10.06
CA HIS A 157 6.74 -10.98 9.97
C HIS A 157 5.68 -11.04 8.87
N ALA A 158 5.65 -10.05 7.98
CA ALA A 158 4.65 -9.98 6.91
C ALA A 158 4.74 -11.13 5.89
N ASP A 159 5.91 -11.75 5.78
CA ASP A 159 6.17 -12.92 4.95
C ASP A 159 5.75 -14.25 5.60
N HIS A 160 5.54 -14.28 6.93
CA HIS A 160 5.22 -15.50 7.65
C HIS A 160 3.84 -16.07 7.25
N GLY A 161 3.87 -17.24 6.64
CA GLY A 161 2.67 -17.91 6.19
C GLY A 161 1.98 -17.24 4.99
N TRP A 162 2.64 -16.24 4.38
CA TRP A 162 2.14 -15.64 3.15
C TRP A 162 2.36 -16.59 1.97
N ILE A 163 1.30 -16.80 1.19
CA ILE A 163 1.33 -17.57 -0.05
C ILE A 163 0.91 -16.63 -1.17
N PRO A 164 1.76 -16.44 -2.20
CA PRO A 164 1.40 -15.58 -3.30
C PRO A 164 0.15 -16.10 -4.03
N PRO A 165 -0.83 -15.24 -4.31
CA PRO A 165 -2.07 -15.63 -4.97
C PRO A 165 -1.86 -15.81 -6.49
N LEU A 166 -0.94 -16.70 -6.88
CA LEU A 166 -0.56 -16.97 -8.25
C LEU A 166 -1.24 -18.23 -8.78
N LYS A 167 -1.67 -18.21 -10.06
CA LYS A 167 -2.22 -19.40 -10.73
C LYS A 167 -1.17 -20.51 -10.88
N ARG A 168 0.08 -20.11 -11.08
CA ARG A 168 1.23 -21.01 -11.25
C ARG A 168 2.40 -20.49 -10.42
N PRO A 169 2.43 -20.78 -9.12
CA PRO A 169 3.50 -20.29 -8.24
C PRO A 169 4.87 -20.90 -8.57
N GLU A 170 4.91 -22.03 -9.29
CA GLU A 170 6.12 -22.68 -9.76
C GLU A 170 6.85 -21.88 -10.86
N ASP A 171 6.11 -21.11 -11.65
CA ASP A 171 6.68 -20.33 -12.77
C ASP A 171 7.33 -19.02 -12.30
N CYS A 172 7.00 -18.55 -11.09
CA CYS A 172 7.48 -17.28 -10.58
C CYS A 172 7.73 -17.34 -9.07
N LYS A 173 8.98 -17.23 -8.68
CA LYS A 173 9.37 -17.14 -7.28
C LYS A 173 9.19 -15.71 -6.80
N VAL A 174 7.99 -15.39 -6.33
CA VAL A 174 7.69 -14.10 -5.71
C VAL A 174 8.13 -14.13 -4.26
N GLN A 175 8.81 -13.09 -3.80
CA GLN A 175 9.27 -12.93 -2.43
C GLN A 175 8.70 -11.68 -1.78
N VAL A 176 8.65 -11.69 -0.45
CA VAL A 176 8.28 -10.52 0.37
C VAL A 176 9.54 -9.98 1.03
N CYS A 177 9.88 -8.74 0.73
CA CYS A 177 11.00 -8.02 1.34
C CYS A 177 10.47 -7.12 2.45
N CYS A 178 10.76 -7.45 3.71
CA CYS A 178 10.22 -6.78 4.89
C CYS A 178 11.13 -5.68 5.47
N ASP A 179 12.29 -5.46 4.89
CA ASP A 179 13.32 -4.52 5.37
C ASP A 179 13.63 -3.40 4.38
N GLY A 180 12.78 -3.24 3.36
CA GLY A 180 12.96 -2.26 2.31
C GLY A 180 12.84 -0.82 2.79
N ASP A 181 13.72 0.05 2.27
CA ASP A 181 13.57 1.49 2.38
C ASP A 181 12.79 2.01 1.17
N ILE A 182 11.77 2.81 1.39
CA ILE A 182 11.08 3.54 0.32
C ILE A 182 11.64 4.95 0.23
N LEU A 183 12.07 5.33 -0.97
CA LEU A 183 12.47 6.69 -1.28
C LEU A 183 11.27 7.47 -1.82
N SER A 184 11.01 8.64 -1.25
CA SER A 184 9.92 9.53 -1.68
C SER A 184 10.45 10.92 -2.00
N GLY A 185 9.83 11.57 -2.99
CA GLY A 185 10.15 12.95 -3.37
C GLY A 185 11.38 13.10 -4.26
N ILE A 186 12.11 12.03 -4.55
CA ILE A 186 13.31 12.06 -5.39
C ILE A 186 12.94 11.72 -6.83
N ASN A 187 13.33 12.60 -7.76
CA ASN A 187 13.13 12.32 -9.19
C ASN A 187 14.03 11.13 -9.61
N PRO A 188 13.48 10.04 -10.17
CA PRO A 188 14.25 8.87 -10.59
C PRO A 188 15.39 9.18 -11.56
N VAL A 189 15.23 10.19 -12.42
CA VAL A 189 16.25 10.62 -13.38
C VAL A 189 17.41 11.32 -12.66
N SER A 190 17.10 12.18 -11.71
CA SER A 190 18.12 12.87 -10.90
C SER A 190 18.89 11.93 -9.99
N ALA A 191 18.24 10.91 -9.47
CA ALA A 191 18.88 9.90 -8.63
C ALA A 191 19.91 9.04 -9.38
N LYS A 192 19.68 8.77 -10.67
CA LYS A 192 20.66 8.07 -11.53
C LYS A 192 21.85 8.94 -11.93
N GLN A 193 21.65 10.26 -12.03
CA GLN A 193 22.68 11.20 -12.44
C GLN A 193 23.52 11.74 -11.29
N GLN A 194 22.97 11.86 -10.12
CA GLN A 194 23.73 12.18 -8.92
C GLN A 194 24.37 10.87 -8.45
N ASN A 195 25.67 10.78 -8.49
CA ASN A 195 26.46 9.70 -7.88
C ASN A 195 26.09 9.62 -6.38
N MET A 196 24.98 9.00 -6.07
CA MET A 196 24.41 8.91 -4.72
C MET A 196 25.16 7.82 -3.95
N SER A 197 26.48 8.03 -3.77
CA SER A 197 27.34 7.19 -2.95
C SER A 197 26.84 7.07 -1.50
N HIS A 198 25.99 8.00 -1.05
CA HIS A 198 25.35 7.95 0.26
C HIS A 198 24.12 7.05 0.33
N ILE A 199 23.52 6.69 -0.81
CA ILE A 199 22.37 5.77 -0.87
C ILE A 199 22.83 4.33 -1.08
N THR A 200 24.06 4.10 -1.50
CA THR A 200 24.63 2.74 -1.64
C THR A 200 24.77 2.00 -0.31
N GLN A 201 24.69 2.67 0.81
CA GLN A 201 24.62 2.05 2.15
C GLN A 201 23.20 1.85 2.67
N ALA A 202 22.21 2.55 2.10
CA ALA A 202 20.82 2.27 2.37
C ALA A 202 20.37 1.19 1.40
N THR A 203 19.88 0.09 1.90
CA THR A 203 19.17 -0.92 1.14
C THR A 203 17.84 -0.33 0.65
N ALA A 204 17.92 0.63 -0.27
CA ALA A 204 16.74 1.24 -0.86
C ALA A 204 16.23 0.31 -1.95
N PHE A 205 15.18 -0.44 -1.64
CA PHE A 205 14.60 -1.41 -2.55
C PHE A 205 13.63 -0.80 -3.56
N ALA A 206 13.10 0.39 -3.29
CA ALA A 206 12.02 0.89 -4.13
C ALA A 206 11.92 2.41 -4.21
N PHE A 207 11.57 2.91 -5.41
CA PHE A 207 11.04 4.25 -5.64
C PHE A 207 9.53 4.21 -5.58
N GLY A 208 8.96 4.92 -4.62
CA GLY A 208 7.57 5.30 -4.65
C GLY A 208 7.49 6.79 -4.97
N GLY A 209 6.89 7.17 -6.09
CA GLY A 209 6.36 8.52 -6.18
C GLY A 209 5.42 8.67 -4.99
N GLU A 210 5.88 9.44 -3.97
CA GLU A 210 5.07 9.86 -2.83
C GLU A 210 4.69 8.82 -1.77
N GLY A 211 5.70 8.42 -1.02
CA GLY A 211 5.48 7.81 0.32
C GLY A 211 4.54 6.63 0.38
N LYS A 212 4.68 5.67 -0.51
CA LYS A 212 3.79 4.52 -0.61
C LYS A 212 4.42 3.30 0.05
N ILE A 213 3.68 2.64 0.93
CA ILE A 213 3.95 1.28 1.38
C ILE A 213 3.23 0.36 0.40
N PHE A 214 3.88 -0.69 -0.07
CA PHE A 214 3.47 -1.39 -1.27
C PHE A 214 3.01 -2.82 -1.03
N ILE A 215 1.88 -3.15 -1.64
CA ILE A 215 1.48 -4.50 -2.02
C ILE A 215 1.33 -4.47 -3.54
N PRO A 216 1.97 -5.36 -4.31
CA PRO A 216 1.88 -5.31 -5.77
C PRO A 216 0.47 -5.63 -6.28
N CYS A 217 0.10 -4.92 -7.33
CA CYS A 217 -1.03 -5.32 -8.17
C CYS A 217 -0.60 -6.36 -9.19
#